data_fb166b341e8eda299ee22c03bd7edf5f
#
_entry.id   fb166b341e8eda299ee22c03bd7edf5f
#
_cell.length_a   1.000
_cell.length_b   1.000
_cell.length_c   1.000
_cell.angle_alpha   90.00
_cell.angle_beta   90.00
_cell.angle_gamma   90.00
#
_symmetry.space_group_name_H-M   'P 1'
#
loop_
_entity.id
_entity.type
_entity.pdbx_description
1 polymer ?
#
loop_
_entity_poly.entity_id
_entity_poly.type
_entity_poly.pdbx_seq_one_letter_code
_entity_poly.pdbx_strand_id
1 'polypeptide(L)'
;MSDAFYNLIWYAGAHVFWTTSSPVVLHADRTRRQGAYLLASNHSSPYDVPLLMRHTARNLDFVSIVEVFRKPLVGWFYGSMNAFPLDRSKPDSPTVRIILDRLARGRVVAMFPEGGFRDEAKSVTHGGNMRPGIGRIAHLANVPIIPVVVVRSNLYSHFIHWLPLKRTKYGVIYGEPLELRPDLEKSEAAQEIEGRLRAAFISLYRELSDAMK
;
A
#
# COMPACT_ATOMS: atom_id res chain seq x y z
N MET A 1 1.64 12.21 16.24
CA MET A 1 0.56 12.50 15.29
C MET A 1 -0.70 11.82 15.80
N SER A 2 -1.83 12.49 15.70
CA SER A 2 -3.12 11.94 16.13
C SER A 2 -3.78 11.22 14.96
N ASP A 3 -4.16 9.95 15.13
CA ASP A 3 -4.92 9.20 14.12
C ASP A 3 -6.40 9.64 14.05
N ALA A 4 -6.77 10.68 14.81
CA ALA A 4 -8.16 11.11 14.91
C ALA A 4 -8.75 11.55 13.56
N PHE A 5 -8.00 12.36 12.79
CA PHE A 5 -8.45 12.79 11.46
C PHE A 5 -8.48 11.63 10.46
N TYR A 6 -7.47 10.75 10.50
CA TYR A 6 -7.46 9.53 9.71
C TYR A 6 -8.73 8.70 9.98
N ASN A 7 -9.04 8.45 11.24
CA ASN A 7 -10.22 7.69 11.64
C ASN A 7 -11.53 8.40 11.25
N LEU A 8 -11.60 9.73 11.38
CA LEU A 8 -12.76 10.50 10.93
C LEU A 8 -13.03 10.31 9.43
N ILE A 9 -12.00 10.45 8.60
CA ILE A 9 -12.12 10.24 7.14
C ILE A 9 -12.43 8.79 6.82
N TRP A 10 -11.84 7.83 7.56
CA TRP A 10 -12.13 6.42 7.41
C TRP A 10 -13.61 6.11 7.67
N TYR A 11 -14.18 6.64 8.78
CA TYR A 11 -15.59 6.45 9.12
C TYR A 11 -16.52 7.15 8.11
N ALA A 12 -16.23 8.39 7.75
CA ALA A 12 -17.02 9.13 6.75
C ALA A 12 -17.01 8.43 5.39
N GLY A 13 -15.83 8.00 4.93
CA GLY A 13 -15.67 7.27 3.67
C GLY A 13 -16.30 5.88 3.68
N ALA A 14 -16.38 5.23 4.86
CA ALA A 14 -16.95 3.89 4.99
C ALA A 14 -18.38 3.80 4.46
N HIS A 15 -19.22 4.79 4.76
CA HIS A 15 -20.62 4.84 4.28
C HIS A 15 -20.70 4.94 2.75
N VAL A 16 -19.83 5.77 2.15
CA VAL A 16 -19.77 5.93 0.70
C VAL A 16 -19.39 4.60 0.05
N PHE A 17 -18.31 3.98 0.49
CA PHE A 17 -17.88 2.69 -0.07
C PHE A 17 -18.89 1.56 0.18
N TRP A 18 -19.56 1.55 1.33
CA TRP A 18 -20.58 0.55 1.63
C TRP A 18 -21.77 0.62 0.66
N THR A 19 -22.21 1.81 0.28
CA THR A 19 -23.34 2.02 -0.63
C THR A 19 -22.96 1.87 -2.10
N THR A 20 -21.75 2.28 -2.48
CA THR A 20 -21.30 2.38 -3.88
C THR A 20 -20.46 1.22 -4.37
N SER A 21 -20.08 0.28 -3.49
CA SER A 21 -19.13 -0.78 -3.87
C SER A 21 -19.61 -2.19 -3.54
N SER A 22 -19.05 -3.15 -4.28
CA SER A 22 -19.17 -4.59 -4.05
C SER A 22 -17.76 -5.20 -4.08
N PRO A 23 -16.98 -5.07 -2.98
CA PRO A 23 -15.60 -5.50 -2.94
C PRO A 23 -15.48 -7.03 -2.84
N VAL A 24 -14.43 -7.56 -3.46
CA VAL A 24 -13.88 -8.89 -3.18
C VAL A 24 -12.63 -8.68 -2.35
N VAL A 25 -12.65 -9.07 -1.08
CA VAL A 25 -11.53 -8.88 -0.15
C VAL A 25 -11.09 -10.23 0.38
N LEU A 26 -9.83 -10.58 0.13
CA LEU A 26 -9.25 -11.87 0.53
C LEU A 26 -8.13 -11.66 1.54
N HIS A 27 -8.12 -12.49 2.58
CA HIS A 27 -7.04 -12.58 3.58
C HIS A 27 -6.74 -11.28 4.34
N ALA A 28 -7.74 -10.41 4.56
CA ALA A 28 -7.56 -9.15 5.30
C ALA A 28 -7.14 -9.36 6.77
N ASP A 29 -7.43 -10.52 7.35
CA ASP A 29 -7.02 -10.94 8.69
C ASP A 29 -5.49 -10.91 8.88
N ARG A 30 -4.71 -11.15 7.81
CA ARG A 30 -3.24 -11.08 7.83
C ARG A 30 -2.72 -9.71 8.26
N THR A 31 -3.50 -8.66 8.05
CA THR A 31 -3.15 -7.29 8.44
C THR A 31 -3.37 -6.99 9.93
N ARG A 32 -3.98 -7.92 10.69
CA ARG A 32 -4.15 -7.80 12.16
C ARG A 32 -2.89 -8.12 12.95
N ARG A 33 -1.82 -8.50 12.24
CA ARG A 33 -0.53 -8.81 12.85
C ARG A 33 -0.10 -7.71 13.82
N GLN A 34 0.39 -8.13 14.99
CA GLN A 34 1.01 -7.23 15.97
C GLN A 34 2.41 -6.80 15.51
N GLY A 35 2.87 -5.66 16.04
CA GLY A 35 4.17 -5.09 15.66
C GLY A 35 4.11 -4.30 14.34
N ALA A 36 5.25 -3.76 13.94
CA ALA A 36 5.39 -3.01 12.70
C ALA A 36 5.53 -3.96 11.51
N TYR A 37 5.10 -3.49 10.34
CA TYR A 37 5.36 -4.15 9.07
C TYR A 37 5.29 -3.14 7.91
N LEU A 38 5.90 -3.50 6.79
CA LEU A 38 5.72 -2.82 5.53
C LEU A 38 4.55 -3.44 4.78
N LEU A 39 3.65 -2.61 4.26
CA LEU A 39 2.58 -3.01 3.36
C LEU A 39 2.99 -2.63 1.93
N ALA A 40 3.26 -3.59 1.08
CA ALA A 40 3.68 -3.36 -0.30
C ALA A 40 2.51 -3.58 -1.26
N SER A 41 2.13 -2.54 -2.02
CA SER A 41 1.02 -2.60 -2.97
C SER A 41 1.45 -2.26 -4.38
N ASN A 42 0.81 -2.88 -5.39
CA ASN A 42 0.79 -2.33 -6.74
C ASN A 42 0.11 -0.95 -6.74
N HIS A 43 0.30 -0.16 -7.80
CA HIS A 43 -0.24 1.21 -7.87
C HIS A 43 -0.83 1.52 -9.24
N SER A 44 -2.15 1.44 -9.34
CA SER A 44 -2.89 1.65 -10.58
C SER A 44 -3.63 3.01 -10.61
N SER A 45 -3.99 3.55 -9.44
CA SER A 45 -4.72 4.81 -9.35
C SER A 45 -4.57 5.47 -7.97
N PRO A 46 -4.93 6.76 -7.82
CA PRO A 46 -4.99 7.42 -6.50
C PRO A 46 -5.95 6.74 -5.53
N TYR A 47 -6.93 5.99 -6.04
CA TYR A 47 -7.95 5.33 -5.24
C TYR A 47 -7.47 4.03 -4.57
N ASP A 48 -6.26 3.55 -4.88
CA ASP A 48 -5.64 2.44 -4.13
C ASP A 48 -5.50 2.80 -2.65
N VAL A 49 -5.15 4.04 -2.34
CA VAL A 49 -4.95 4.53 -0.96
C VAL A 49 -6.22 4.39 -0.12
N PRO A 50 -7.38 4.97 -0.48
CA PRO A 50 -8.60 4.82 0.31
C PRO A 50 -9.09 3.36 0.38
N LEU A 51 -8.85 2.54 -0.65
CA LEU A 51 -9.21 1.13 -0.61
C LEU A 51 -8.33 0.36 0.38
N LEU A 52 -7.03 0.62 0.41
CA LEU A 52 -6.12 0.04 1.40
C LEU A 52 -6.50 0.49 2.82
N MET A 53 -6.78 1.78 3.02
CA MET A 53 -7.26 2.29 4.30
C MET A 53 -8.54 1.57 4.75
N ARG A 54 -9.46 1.30 3.82
CA ARG A 54 -10.74 0.68 4.12
C ARG A 54 -10.63 -0.77 4.57
N HIS A 55 -9.70 -1.53 4.00
CA HIS A 55 -9.63 -2.99 4.16
C HIS A 55 -8.46 -3.49 5.00
N THR A 56 -7.49 -2.62 5.33
CA THR A 56 -6.42 -2.96 6.26
C THR A 56 -6.89 -2.74 7.71
N ALA A 57 -6.64 -3.71 8.58
CA ALA A 57 -7.12 -3.69 9.97
C ALA A 57 -6.44 -2.61 10.84
N ARG A 58 -5.34 -2.04 10.40
CA ARG A 58 -4.52 -1.06 11.14
C ARG A 58 -4.38 0.23 10.33
N ASN A 59 -4.21 1.35 11.04
CA ASN A 59 -3.94 2.64 10.41
C ASN A 59 -2.63 2.59 9.66
N LEU A 60 -2.64 3.13 8.43
CA LEU A 60 -1.52 3.13 7.51
C LEU A 60 -0.85 4.51 7.47
N ASP A 61 0.46 4.51 7.44
CA ASP A 61 1.28 5.67 7.11
C ASP A 61 1.72 5.52 5.66
N PHE A 62 1.39 6.49 4.81
CA PHE A 62 1.65 6.41 3.37
C PHE A 62 2.87 7.22 2.97
N VAL A 63 3.73 6.61 2.14
CA VAL A 63 4.80 7.32 1.45
C VAL A 63 4.19 7.97 0.20
N SER A 64 4.22 9.30 0.11
CA SER A 64 3.69 10.06 -1.02
C SER A 64 4.76 10.97 -1.61
N ILE A 65 4.58 11.40 -2.86
CA ILE A 65 5.54 12.28 -3.53
C ILE A 65 5.52 13.69 -2.93
N VAL A 66 6.68 14.34 -2.86
CA VAL A 66 6.84 15.68 -2.26
C VAL A 66 5.98 16.73 -2.95
N GLU A 67 5.69 16.58 -4.23
CA GLU A 67 4.90 17.50 -5.03
C GLU A 67 3.48 17.70 -4.49
N VAL A 68 2.89 16.65 -3.88
CA VAL A 68 1.57 16.70 -3.25
C VAL A 68 1.57 17.68 -2.07
N PHE A 69 2.69 17.78 -1.34
CA PHE A 69 2.82 18.64 -0.17
C PHE A 69 3.14 20.10 -0.48
N ARG A 70 3.45 20.44 -1.75
CA ARG A 70 3.71 21.84 -2.16
C ARG A 70 2.47 22.72 -2.12
N LYS A 71 1.26 22.13 -2.24
CA LYS A 71 -0.01 22.86 -2.13
C LYS A 71 -0.48 22.83 -0.68
N PRO A 72 -0.59 23.96 0.04
CA PRO A 72 -0.81 23.99 1.49
C PRO A 72 -1.99 23.17 1.97
N LEU A 73 -3.18 23.35 1.35
CA LEU A 73 -4.40 22.62 1.74
C LEU A 73 -4.28 21.12 1.45
N VAL A 74 -3.71 20.76 0.31
CA VAL A 74 -3.52 19.36 -0.08
C VAL A 74 -2.48 18.71 0.82
N GLY A 75 -1.36 19.38 1.08
CA GLY A 75 -0.31 18.90 1.97
C GLY A 75 -0.82 18.72 3.41
N TRP A 76 -1.63 19.66 3.89
CA TRP A 76 -2.29 19.52 5.19
C TRP A 76 -3.21 18.29 5.24
N PHE A 77 -4.06 18.11 4.22
CA PHE A 77 -4.97 16.97 4.13
C PHE A 77 -4.19 15.63 4.12
N TYR A 78 -3.20 15.48 3.23
CA TYR A 78 -2.40 14.26 3.17
C TYR A 78 -1.59 14.03 4.45
N GLY A 79 -1.01 15.07 5.04
CA GLY A 79 -0.31 14.98 6.31
C GLY A 79 -1.23 14.53 7.47
N SER A 80 -2.47 15.02 7.49
CA SER A 80 -3.49 14.62 8.45
C SER A 80 -3.96 13.17 8.26
N MET A 81 -3.78 12.61 7.05
CA MET A 81 -4.01 11.22 6.70
C MET A 81 -2.77 10.33 6.89
N ASN A 82 -1.82 10.75 7.71
CA ASN A 82 -0.56 10.06 7.99
C ASN A 82 0.37 9.89 6.76
N ALA A 83 0.12 10.60 5.66
CA ALA A 83 1.04 10.62 4.54
C ALA A 83 2.26 11.50 4.84
N PHE A 84 3.41 11.12 4.31
CA PHE A 84 4.66 11.87 4.44
C PHE A 84 5.45 11.88 3.12
N PRO A 85 6.23 12.95 2.88
CA PRO A 85 6.84 13.18 1.57
C PRO A 85 8.03 12.26 1.29
N LEU A 86 8.13 11.82 0.03
CA LEU A 86 9.29 11.20 -0.57
C LEU A 86 9.85 12.14 -1.64
N ASP A 87 11.05 12.64 -1.43
CA ASP A 87 11.82 13.31 -2.47
C ASP A 87 12.56 12.28 -3.33
N ARG A 88 12.07 12.09 -4.55
CA ARG A 88 12.64 11.11 -5.49
C ARG A 88 13.96 11.56 -6.12
N SER A 89 14.26 12.86 -6.05
CA SER A 89 15.51 13.43 -6.57
C SER A 89 16.70 13.17 -5.65
N LYS A 90 16.40 12.89 -4.38
CA LYS A 90 17.39 12.58 -3.34
C LYS A 90 17.08 11.21 -2.76
N PRO A 91 17.58 10.13 -3.35
CA PRO A 91 17.28 8.77 -2.91
C PRO A 91 17.74 8.46 -1.48
N ASP A 92 18.39 9.42 -0.82
CA ASP A 92 18.93 9.27 0.52
C ASP A 92 18.18 10.00 1.61
N SER A 93 18.04 9.27 2.59
CA SER A 93 18.05 9.52 4.02
C SER A 93 16.84 10.20 4.68
N PRO A 94 16.26 11.37 4.35
CA PRO A 94 15.18 11.90 5.19
C PRO A 94 13.95 11.02 5.19
N THR A 95 13.52 10.56 4.01
CA THR A 95 12.33 9.68 3.89
C THR A 95 12.57 8.31 4.51
N VAL A 96 13.75 7.72 4.27
CA VAL A 96 14.11 6.42 4.88
C VAL A 96 14.13 6.55 6.40
N ARG A 97 14.68 7.64 6.96
CA ARG A 97 14.65 7.89 8.40
C ARG A 97 13.23 8.01 8.95
N ILE A 98 12.32 8.70 8.24
CA ILE A 98 10.92 8.79 8.64
C ILE A 98 10.27 7.40 8.63
N ILE A 99 10.51 6.60 7.59
CA ILE A 99 9.99 5.23 7.51
C ILE A 99 10.47 4.40 8.71
N LEU A 100 11.78 4.41 8.97
CA LEU A 100 12.38 3.67 10.09
C LEU A 100 11.83 4.14 11.44
N ASP A 101 11.68 5.45 11.67
CA ASP A 101 11.08 6.00 12.89
C ASP A 101 9.62 5.54 13.06
N ARG A 102 8.83 5.52 11.99
CA ARG A 102 7.45 5.03 12.02
C ARG A 102 7.38 3.54 12.37
N LEU A 103 8.21 2.73 11.72
CA LEU A 103 8.29 1.30 12.00
C LEU A 103 8.79 1.03 13.43
N ALA A 104 9.77 1.78 13.94
CA ALA A 104 10.24 1.67 15.33
C ALA A 104 9.14 1.98 16.35
N ARG A 105 8.16 2.81 16.00
CA ARG A 105 6.96 3.10 16.81
C ARG A 105 5.85 2.05 16.65
N GLY A 106 6.11 0.94 16.00
CA GLY A 106 5.14 -0.14 15.78
C GLY A 106 4.08 0.18 14.72
N ARG A 107 4.26 1.21 13.89
CA ARG A 107 3.29 1.59 12.85
C ARG A 107 3.42 0.74 11.59
N VAL A 108 2.40 0.77 10.76
CA VAL A 108 2.39 0.13 9.44
C VAL A 108 2.69 1.17 8.39
N VAL A 109 3.73 0.96 7.60
CA VAL A 109 4.09 1.87 6.51
C VAL A 109 3.72 1.23 5.17
N ALA A 110 2.82 1.89 4.44
CA ALA A 110 2.40 1.47 3.11
C ALA A 110 3.27 2.12 2.03
N MET A 111 3.77 1.29 1.13
CA MET A 111 4.64 1.67 0.03
C MET A 111 4.15 1.09 -1.29
N PHE A 112 4.39 1.85 -2.36
CA PHE A 112 4.12 1.42 -3.72
C PHE A 112 5.45 1.22 -4.46
N PRO A 113 5.99 -0.01 -4.49
CA PRO A 113 7.33 -0.27 -5.04
C PRO A 113 7.45 -0.03 -6.55
N GLU A 114 6.34 0.15 -7.25
CA GLU A 114 6.32 0.60 -8.66
C GLU A 114 6.80 2.05 -8.83
N GLY A 115 6.72 2.84 -7.75
CA GLY A 115 7.17 4.22 -7.73
C GLY A 115 6.30 5.19 -8.54
N GLY A 116 5.07 4.84 -8.87
CA GLY A 116 4.07 5.64 -9.59
C GLY A 116 2.99 4.76 -10.18
N PHE A 117 1.94 5.37 -10.72
CA PHE A 117 0.87 4.63 -11.36
C PHE A 117 1.37 3.83 -12.55
N ARG A 118 0.88 2.60 -12.68
CA ARG A 118 1.21 1.70 -13.78
C ARG A 118 -0.06 1.17 -14.43
N ASP A 119 -0.04 1.11 -15.75
CA ASP A 119 -1.01 0.34 -16.50
C ASP A 119 -0.84 -1.15 -16.16
N GLU A 120 -1.92 -1.91 -16.24
CA GLU A 120 -1.97 -3.31 -15.84
C GLU A 120 -0.83 -4.14 -16.47
N ALA A 121 -0.60 -3.99 -17.77
CA ALA A 121 0.47 -4.72 -18.49
C ALA A 121 1.90 -4.40 -18.03
N LYS A 122 2.12 -3.24 -17.38
CA LYS A 122 3.42 -2.80 -16.88
C LYS A 122 3.52 -2.90 -15.35
N SER A 123 2.47 -3.36 -14.70
CA SER A 123 2.41 -3.51 -13.25
C SER A 123 3.24 -4.71 -12.78
N VAL A 124 3.71 -4.63 -11.54
CA VAL A 124 4.37 -5.75 -10.84
C VAL A 124 3.51 -7.01 -10.80
N THR A 125 2.19 -6.88 -10.87
CA THR A 125 1.24 -7.99 -10.95
C THR A 125 1.36 -8.81 -12.23
N HIS A 126 1.94 -8.24 -13.27
CA HIS A 126 2.24 -8.87 -14.58
C HIS A 126 3.74 -9.01 -14.85
N GLY A 127 4.56 -8.96 -13.79
CA GLY A 127 6.02 -9.07 -13.92
C GLY A 127 6.72 -7.77 -14.31
N GLY A 128 6.02 -6.64 -14.23
CA GLY A 128 6.61 -5.33 -14.46
C GLY A 128 7.69 -4.94 -13.43
N ASN A 129 8.36 -3.83 -13.70
CA ASN A 129 9.48 -3.38 -12.90
C ASN A 129 9.07 -2.88 -11.51
N MET A 130 9.79 -3.36 -10.50
CA MET A 130 9.75 -2.87 -9.13
C MET A 130 11.03 -2.09 -8.82
N ARG A 131 10.90 -0.90 -8.21
CA ARG A 131 12.05 -0.14 -7.74
C ARG A 131 12.72 -0.86 -6.57
N PRO A 132 14.05 -0.97 -6.54
CA PRO A 132 14.75 -1.56 -5.41
C PRO A 132 14.65 -0.68 -4.16
N GLY A 133 14.85 -1.29 -2.99
CA GLY A 133 15.00 -0.59 -1.73
C GLY A 133 14.00 -0.97 -0.64
N ILE A 134 12.84 -1.54 -0.99
CA ILE A 134 11.88 -1.98 0.04
C ILE A 134 12.45 -3.12 0.89
N GLY A 135 13.19 -4.05 0.28
CA GLY A 135 13.88 -5.12 0.99
C GLY A 135 14.95 -4.58 1.95
N ARG A 136 15.71 -3.56 1.52
CA ARG A 136 16.69 -2.89 2.39
C ARG A 136 16.03 -2.19 3.59
N ILE A 137 14.88 -1.53 3.37
CA ILE A 137 14.12 -0.88 4.46
C ILE A 137 13.60 -1.94 5.44
N ALA A 138 13.04 -3.04 4.94
CA ALA A 138 12.57 -4.16 5.76
C ALA A 138 13.71 -4.70 6.63
N HIS A 139 14.89 -4.90 6.03
CA HIS A 139 16.06 -5.37 6.76
C HIS A 139 16.54 -4.39 7.83
N LEU A 140 16.63 -3.07 7.50
CA LEU A 140 17.06 -2.04 8.45
C LEU A 140 16.12 -1.90 9.64
N ALA A 141 14.81 -2.06 9.41
CA ALA A 141 13.79 -1.99 10.45
C ALA A 141 13.54 -3.34 11.14
N ASN A 142 14.08 -4.43 10.62
CA ASN A 142 13.81 -5.80 11.05
C ASN A 142 12.30 -6.10 11.12
N VAL A 143 11.59 -5.84 10.03
CA VAL A 143 10.13 -6.03 9.92
C VAL A 143 9.77 -6.82 8.67
N PRO A 144 8.68 -7.60 8.68
CA PRO A 144 8.20 -8.29 7.51
C PRO A 144 7.57 -7.34 6.48
N ILE A 145 7.39 -7.86 5.25
CA ILE A 145 6.63 -7.23 4.19
C ILE A 145 5.35 -8.01 3.96
N ILE A 146 4.19 -7.35 4.03
CA ILE A 146 2.91 -7.94 3.60
C ILE A 146 2.63 -7.44 2.18
N PRO A 147 2.66 -8.31 1.16
CA PRO A 147 2.26 -7.93 -0.19
C PRO A 147 0.74 -7.77 -0.26
N VAL A 148 0.26 -6.80 -1.02
CA VAL A 148 -1.16 -6.59 -1.29
C VAL A 148 -1.37 -6.23 -2.74
N VAL A 149 -2.41 -6.79 -3.35
CA VAL A 149 -2.82 -6.45 -4.71
C VAL A 149 -4.19 -5.80 -4.69
N VAL A 150 -4.29 -4.65 -5.34
CA VAL A 150 -5.55 -3.92 -5.56
C VAL A 150 -5.85 -3.91 -7.06
N VAL A 151 -7.07 -4.27 -7.44
CA VAL A 151 -7.53 -4.26 -8.82
C VAL A 151 -8.82 -3.47 -8.99
N ARG A 152 -8.96 -2.83 -10.15
CA ARG A 152 -10.12 -2.02 -10.55
C ARG A 152 -10.37 -0.77 -9.67
N SER A 153 -9.41 -0.31 -8.89
CA SER A 153 -9.48 0.96 -8.16
C SER A 153 -9.64 2.16 -9.08
N ASN A 154 -9.07 2.08 -10.30
CA ASN A 154 -9.17 3.09 -11.34
C ASN A 154 -10.60 3.39 -11.81
N LEU A 155 -11.55 2.48 -11.58
CA LEU A 155 -12.97 2.73 -11.89
C LEU A 155 -13.51 3.95 -11.14
N TYR A 156 -13.05 4.22 -9.94
CA TYR A 156 -13.44 5.40 -9.17
C TYR A 156 -12.96 6.74 -9.76
N SER A 157 -12.16 6.73 -10.82
CA SER A 157 -11.87 7.93 -11.63
C SER A 157 -13.10 8.47 -12.36
N HIS A 158 -14.13 7.65 -12.54
CA HIS A 158 -15.37 8.04 -13.17
C HIS A 158 -16.49 8.25 -12.14
N PHE A 159 -17.14 9.39 -12.20
CA PHE A 159 -18.17 9.80 -11.23
C PHE A 159 -19.30 8.78 -11.04
N ILE A 160 -19.68 8.06 -12.11
CA ILE A 160 -20.74 7.04 -12.06
C ILE A 160 -20.47 5.94 -11.01
N HIS A 161 -19.22 5.64 -10.72
CA HIS A 161 -18.85 4.62 -9.74
C HIS A 161 -18.97 5.09 -8.27
N TRP A 162 -19.24 6.38 -8.05
CA TRP A 162 -19.54 6.95 -6.74
C TRP A 162 -21.03 7.00 -6.43
N LEU A 163 -21.87 6.64 -7.41
CA LEU A 163 -23.33 6.63 -7.24
C LEU A 163 -23.80 5.26 -6.71
N PRO A 164 -24.77 5.22 -5.81
CA PRO A 164 -25.30 3.97 -5.25
C PRO A 164 -26.11 3.12 -6.26
N LEU A 165 -26.35 3.66 -7.47
CA LEU A 165 -27.11 3.00 -8.53
C LEU A 165 -26.37 1.81 -9.17
N LYS A 166 -25.04 1.85 -9.15
CA LYS A 166 -24.18 0.79 -9.71
C LYS A 166 -23.03 0.49 -8.76
N ARG A 167 -23.17 -0.62 -8.04
CA ARG A 167 -22.10 -1.06 -7.11
C ARG A 167 -20.84 -1.45 -7.87
N THR A 168 -19.75 -0.74 -7.60
CA THR A 168 -18.47 -0.95 -8.25
C THR A 168 -17.77 -2.18 -7.68
N LYS A 169 -17.52 -3.19 -8.51
CA LYS A 169 -16.76 -4.38 -8.13
C LYS A 169 -15.27 -4.09 -8.27
N TYR A 170 -14.54 -4.14 -7.16
CA TYR A 170 -13.09 -4.08 -7.10
C TYR A 170 -12.55 -5.21 -6.21
N GLY A 171 -11.26 -5.46 -6.28
CA GLY A 171 -10.64 -6.52 -5.49
C GLY A 171 -9.46 -6.01 -4.65
N VAL A 172 -9.30 -6.59 -3.46
CA VAL A 172 -8.12 -6.41 -2.60
C VAL A 172 -7.74 -7.78 -2.03
N ILE A 173 -6.50 -8.17 -2.18
CA ILE A 173 -5.98 -9.42 -1.60
C ILE A 173 -4.67 -9.17 -0.87
N TYR A 174 -4.54 -9.73 0.32
CA TYR A 174 -3.33 -9.64 1.14
C TYR A 174 -2.60 -10.97 1.12
N GLY A 175 -1.29 -10.94 0.85
CA GLY A 175 -0.43 -12.12 0.87
C GLY A 175 0.06 -12.47 2.27
N GLU A 176 0.74 -13.61 2.38
CA GLU A 176 1.44 -13.99 3.60
C GLU A 176 2.55 -13.00 3.92
N PRO A 177 2.79 -12.71 5.21
CA PRO A 177 3.94 -11.91 5.62
C PRO A 177 5.24 -12.56 5.14
N LEU A 178 6.02 -11.81 4.40
CA LEU A 178 7.36 -12.20 3.96
C LEU A 178 8.35 -11.83 5.06
N GLU A 179 8.77 -12.83 5.81
CA GLU A 179 9.78 -12.66 6.87
C GLU A 179 11.17 -12.59 6.25
N LEU A 180 12.06 -11.84 6.91
CA LEU A 180 13.47 -11.77 6.54
C LEU A 180 14.17 -13.12 6.82
N ARG A 181 15.15 -13.44 6.00
CA ARG A 181 16.03 -14.59 6.18
C ARG A 181 17.24 -14.18 7.05
N PRO A 182 17.31 -14.62 8.31
CA PRO A 182 18.39 -14.21 9.21
C PRO A 182 19.73 -14.88 8.89
N ASP A 183 19.70 -15.93 8.09
CA ASP A 183 20.85 -16.70 7.62
C ASP A 183 21.60 -16.07 6.43
N LEU A 184 21.04 -15.01 5.83
CA LEU A 184 21.61 -14.35 4.67
C LEU A 184 22.31 -13.04 5.05
N GLU A 185 23.35 -12.72 4.30
CA GLU A 185 23.97 -11.40 4.36
C GLU A 185 22.97 -10.29 3.98
N LYS A 186 23.16 -9.10 4.56
CA LYS A 186 22.22 -7.96 4.44
C LYS A 186 21.78 -7.65 3.01
N SER A 187 22.71 -7.70 2.07
CA SER A 187 22.45 -7.42 0.66
C SER A 187 21.65 -8.54 0.00
N GLU A 188 22.02 -9.79 0.31
CA GLU A 188 21.34 -10.98 -0.22
C GLU A 188 19.93 -11.10 0.35
N ALA A 189 19.75 -10.87 1.65
CA ALA A 189 18.43 -10.89 2.29
C ALA A 189 17.48 -9.85 1.69
N ALA A 190 18.00 -8.65 1.36
CA ALA A 190 17.21 -7.61 0.72
C ALA A 190 16.78 -7.98 -0.71
N GLN A 191 17.68 -8.59 -1.49
CA GLN A 191 17.37 -9.04 -2.84
C GLN A 191 16.43 -10.25 -2.84
N GLU A 192 16.64 -11.19 -1.93
CA GLU A 192 15.82 -12.39 -1.79
C GLU A 192 14.37 -12.03 -1.45
N ILE A 193 14.14 -11.16 -0.44
CA ILE A 193 12.79 -10.75 -0.08
C ILE A 193 12.11 -9.95 -1.19
N GLU A 194 12.85 -9.15 -1.96
CA GLU A 194 12.31 -8.46 -3.14
C GLU A 194 11.94 -9.44 -4.26
N GLY A 195 12.69 -10.52 -4.43
CA GLY A 195 12.37 -11.62 -5.35
C GLY A 195 11.06 -12.32 -4.96
N ARG A 196 10.92 -12.67 -3.67
CA ARG A 196 9.67 -13.26 -3.13
C ARG A 196 8.49 -12.29 -3.27
N LEU A 197 8.71 -11.01 -3.03
CA LEU A 197 7.68 -9.99 -3.18
C LEU A 197 7.15 -9.90 -4.62
N ARG A 198 8.04 -9.96 -5.63
CA ARG A 198 7.65 -10.02 -7.04
C ARG A 198 6.81 -11.25 -7.36
N ALA A 199 7.24 -12.41 -6.91
CA ALA A 199 6.49 -13.66 -7.11
C ALA A 199 5.12 -13.61 -6.42
N ALA A 200 5.05 -13.04 -5.21
CA ALA A 200 3.81 -12.86 -4.47
C ALA A 200 2.81 -11.98 -5.22
N PHE A 201 3.23 -10.85 -5.79
CA PHE A 201 2.34 -9.99 -6.58
C PHE A 201 1.67 -10.74 -7.73
N ILE A 202 2.42 -11.54 -8.48
CA ILE A 202 1.90 -12.32 -9.62
C ILE A 202 0.91 -13.38 -9.14
N SER A 203 1.25 -14.11 -8.08
CA SER A 203 0.39 -15.15 -7.51
C SER A 203 -0.92 -14.57 -6.97
N LEU A 204 -0.83 -13.50 -6.17
CA LEU A 204 -1.99 -12.83 -5.59
C LEU A 204 -2.93 -12.25 -6.66
N TYR A 205 -2.36 -11.68 -7.73
CA TYR A 205 -3.17 -11.18 -8.82
C TYR A 205 -3.98 -12.29 -9.49
N ARG A 206 -3.39 -13.47 -9.72
CA ARG A 206 -4.09 -14.62 -10.31
C ARG A 206 -5.22 -15.10 -9.40
N GLU A 207 -4.93 -15.30 -8.11
CA GLU A 207 -5.93 -15.72 -7.11
C GLU A 207 -7.09 -14.73 -7.04
N LEU A 208 -6.81 -13.42 -6.96
CA LEU A 208 -7.83 -12.38 -6.90
C LEU A 208 -8.66 -12.33 -8.18
N SER A 209 -8.01 -12.47 -9.34
CA SER A 209 -8.68 -12.46 -10.63
C SER A 209 -9.65 -13.63 -10.77
N ASP A 210 -9.27 -14.80 -10.28
CA ASP A 210 -10.15 -15.98 -10.27
C ASP A 210 -11.35 -15.79 -9.32
N ALA A 211 -11.14 -15.23 -8.15
CA ALA A 211 -12.20 -14.92 -7.19
C ALA A 211 -13.15 -13.81 -7.66
N MET A 212 -12.74 -13.02 -8.64
CA MET A 212 -13.52 -11.92 -9.22
C MET A 212 -14.33 -12.30 -10.49
N LYS A 213 -14.16 -13.49 -10.99
CA LYS A 213 -15.00 -14.01 -12.09
C LYS A 213 -16.43 -14.21 -11.62
#